data_babcd3eed1e1a3cccf43419d2ccaa121
#
_entry.id   babcd3eed1e1a3cccf43419d2ccaa121
#
_cell.length_a   1.000
_cell.length_b   1.000
_cell.length_c   1.000
_cell.angle_alpha   90.00
_cell.angle_beta   90.00
_cell.angle_gamma   90.00
#
_symmetry.space_group_name_H-M   'P 1'
#
loop_
_entity.id
_entity.type
_entity.pdbx_description
1 polymer ?
#
loop_
_entity_poly.entity_id
_entity_poly.type
_entity_poly.pdbx_seq_one_letter_code
_entity_poly.pdbx_strand_id
1 'polypeptide(L)'
;MATDLRISNISKIYPGCIANDNVSLQFKSGKIYALLGENGAGKSTLVKILSGVISPDNGEVFLNEKNLKLNSPLDAKKNKIGMVFQHFNLFETLSVFENLSIDATEDNKSLRVRINEIFKKYNFSIDLDVPVLNLSAGQKQKVEIIRCLLRSPKVLIMDEPTSVLTEQETEELFISLKKFCDEGILIIYITHKLKEVLSLCDEVAVMRKGKVVSVSQTQNEKVETLANKMVGQKLAK
;
A
#
# COMPACT_ATOMS: atom_id res chain seq x y z
N MET A 1 -19.99 1.90 5.92
CA MET A 1 -19.98 3.01 4.92
C MET A 1 -18.80 2.76 3.98
N ALA A 2 -19.00 2.95 2.68
CA ALA A 2 -17.93 2.81 1.70
C ALA A 2 -16.84 3.87 1.96
N THR A 3 -15.57 3.49 1.83
CA THR A 3 -14.44 4.42 1.93
C THR A 3 -14.16 4.98 0.54
N ASP A 4 -14.07 6.30 0.42
CA ASP A 4 -13.69 7.02 -0.80
C ASP A 4 -12.44 7.87 -0.47
N LEU A 5 -11.33 7.61 -1.17
CA LEU A 5 -10.11 8.41 -1.07
C LEU A 5 -9.91 9.15 -2.40
N ARG A 6 -9.90 10.47 -2.36
CA ARG A 6 -9.69 11.31 -3.53
C ARG A 6 -8.43 12.16 -3.36
N ILE A 7 -7.60 12.14 -4.37
CA ILE A 7 -6.40 12.96 -4.53
C ILE A 7 -6.75 14.00 -5.59
N SER A 8 -6.56 15.28 -5.30
CA SER A 8 -6.92 16.38 -6.17
C SER A 8 -5.73 17.30 -6.41
N ASN A 9 -5.24 17.34 -7.65
CA ASN A 9 -4.21 18.25 -8.15
C ASN A 9 -2.91 18.26 -7.34
N ILE A 10 -2.51 17.11 -6.81
CA ILE A 10 -1.29 16.97 -6.02
C ILE A 10 -0.07 17.27 -6.87
N SER A 11 0.73 18.23 -6.42
CA SER A 11 2.03 18.55 -6.99
C SER A 11 3.12 18.55 -5.93
N LYS A 12 4.28 18.01 -6.30
CA LYS A 12 5.49 18.00 -5.45
C LYS A 12 6.72 18.28 -6.28
N ILE A 13 7.45 19.33 -5.90
CA ILE A 13 8.62 19.84 -6.62
C ILE A 13 9.83 19.69 -5.72
N TYR A 14 10.89 19.10 -6.24
CA TYR A 14 12.22 19.09 -5.63
C TYR A 14 13.18 19.90 -6.50
N PRO A 15 14.32 20.36 -5.99
CA PRO A 15 15.32 21.03 -6.80
C PRO A 15 15.68 20.20 -8.04
N GLY A 16 15.39 20.73 -9.22
CA GLY A 16 15.66 20.07 -10.52
C GLY A 16 14.67 18.97 -10.94
N CYS A 17 13.61 18.68 -10.16
CA CYS A 17 12.65 17.60 -10.51
C CYS A 17 11.23 17.90 -10.04
N ILE A 18 10.24 17.76 -10.95
CA ILE A 18 8.82 17.73 -10.58
C ILE A 18 8.45 16.26 -10.36
N ALA A 19 8.39 15.86 -9.09
CA ALA A 19 8.11 14.46 -8.73
C ALA A 19 6.65 14.08 -8.88
N ASN A 20 5.72 15.01 -8.60
CA ASN A 20 4.30 14.90 -8.92
C ASN A 20 3.85 16.21 -9.57
N ASP A 21 3.12 16.11 -10.67
CA ASP A 21 2.64 17.23 -11.47
C ASP A 21 1.14 17.09 -11.69
N ASN A 22 0.38 17.79 -10.87
CA ASN A 22 -1.09 17.88 -10.95
C ASN A 22 -1.79 16.51 -10.93
N VAL A 23 -1.36 15.62 -10.03
CA VAL A 23 -1.89 14.26 -9.91
C VAL A 23 -3.28 14.28 -9.28
N SER A 24 -4.26 13.71 -9.98
CA SER A 24 -5.63 13.53 -9.50
C SER A 24 -6.07 12.09 -9.70
N LEU A 25 -6.54 11.44 -8.62
CA LEU A 25 -7.00 10.05 -8.60
C LEU A 25 -8.16 9.90 -7.60
N GLN A 26 -9.05 8.95 -7.87
CA GLN A 26 -10.11 8.58 -6.95
C GLN A 26 -10.11 7.07 -6.75
N PHE A 27 -10.23 6.63 -5.49
CA PHE A 27 -10.23 5.24 -5.08
C PHE A 27 -11.43 4.97 -4.18
N LYS A 28 -12.12 3.85 -4.40
CA LYS A 28 -13.30 3.44 -3.61
C LYS A 28 -13.06 2.08 -2.98
N SER A 29 -13.56 1.86 -1.76
CA SER A 29 -13.48 0.56 -1.09
C SER A 29 -14.16 -0.55 -1.91
N GLY A 30 -13.75 -1.80 -1.67
CA GLY A 30 -14.23 -2.97 -2.42
C GLY A 30 -13.52 -3.17 -3.75
N LYS A 31 -12.37 -2.49 -3.96
CA LYS A 31 -11.47 -2.67 -5.11
C LYS A 31 -10.01 -2.57 -4.68
N ILE A 32 -9.16 -3.25 -5.43
CA ILE A 32 -7.71 -3.16 -5.36
C ILE A 32 -7.21 -2.33 -6.54
N TYR A 33 -6.58 -1.21 -6.26
CA TYR A 33 -6.06 -0.28 -7.25
C TYR A 33 -4.56 -0.44 -7.42
N ALA A 34 -4.11 -0.62 -8.65
CA ALA A 34 -2.69 -0.55 -8.94
C ALA A 34 -2.24 0.89 -9.19
N LEU A 35 -1.11 1.28 -8.59
CA LEU A 35 -0.34 2.44 -8.99
C LEU A 35 0.93 1.94 -9.70
N LEU A 36 0.91 1.96 -11.02
CA LEU A 36 1.93 1.38 -11.89
C LEU A 36 2.82 2.47 -12.49
N GLY A 37 4.11 2.19 -12.66
CA GLY A 37 5.06 3.08 -13.33
C GLY A 37 6.50 2.65 -13.11
N GLU A 38 7.41 3.15 -13.94
CA GLU A 38 8.84 2.92 -13.79
C GLU A 38 9.41 3.57 -12.52
N ASN A 39 10.65 3.23 -12.18
CA ASN A 39 11.39 3.95 -11.14
C ASN A 39 11.54 5.43 -11.53
N GLY A 40 11.31 6.33 -10.57
CA GLY A 40 11.28 7.77 -10.83
C GLY A 40 9.98 8.32 -11.42
N ALA A 41 8.93 7.49 -11.63
CA ALA A 41 7.64 7.96 -12.15
C ALA A 41 6.85 8.85 -11.18
N GLY A 42 7.26 8.96 -9.91
CA GLY A 42 6.60 9.77 -8.88
C GLY A 42 5.76 8.98 -7.88
N LYS A 43 5.67 7.65 -8.01
CA LYS A 43 4.85 6.77 -7.14
C LYS A 43 5.21 6.92 -5.66
N SER A 44 6.48 6.73 -5.30
CA SER A 44 6.94 6.80 -3.91
C SER A 44 6.78 8.19 -3.29
N THR A 45 6.84 9.26 -4.10
CA THR A 45 6.54 10.62 -3.64
C THR A 45 5.07 10.76 -3.30
N LEU A 46 4.16 10.30 -4.17
CA LEU A 46 2.73 10.32 -3.91
C LEU A 46 2.37 9.51 -2.65
N VAL A 47 2.98 8.34 -2.49
CA VAL A 47 2.79 7.49 -1.31
C VAL A 47 3.26 8.18 -0.02
N LYS A 48 4.42 8.83 -0.04
CA LYS A 48 4.93 9.60 1.09
C LYS A 48 3.98 10.75 1.47
N ILE A 49 3.30 11.36 0.50
CA ILE A 49 2.26 12.36 0.75
C ILE A 49 1.06 11.71 1.44
N LEU A 50 0.53 10.60 0.91
CA LEU A 50 -0.61 9.90 1.48
C LEU A 50 -0.35 9.32 2.88
N SER A 51 0.91 8.95 3.17
CA SER A 51 1.33 8.48 4.49
C SER A 51 1.73 9.61 5.46
N GLY A 52 1.68 10.87 5.02
CA GLY A 52 2.01 12.03 5.85
C GLY A 52 3.51 12.19 6.15
N VAL A 53 4.39 11.49 5.41
CA VAL A 53 5.85 11.62 5.55
C VAL A 53 6.34 12.94 4.97
N ILE A 54 5.71 13.41 3.90
CA ILE A 54 5.97 14.72 3.29
C ILE A 54 4.65 15.40 2.95
N SER A 55 4.64 16.73 2.95
CA SER A 55 3.50 17.52 2.49
C SER A 55 3.61 17.82 0.99
N PRO A 56 2.49 17.85 0.24
CA PRO A 56 2.49 18.34 -1.12
C PRO A 56 2.77 19.86 -1.15
N ASP A 57 3.24 20.35 -2.29
CA ASP A 57 3.39 21.80 -2.49
C ASP A 57 2.07 22.42 -2.95
N ASN A 58 1.24 21.65 -3.69
CA ASN A 58 -0.13 22.02 -4.07
C ASN A 58 -1.02 20.79 -4.07
N GLY A 59 -2.34 21.05 -4.02
CA GLY A 59 -3.38 20.03 -4.07
C GLY A 59 -3.81 19.54 -2.69
N GLU A 60 -4.79 18.66 -2.69
CA GLU A 60 -5.48 18.22 -1.48
C GLU A 60 -5.80 16.73 -1.52
N VAL A 61 -5.90 16.12 -0.34
CA VAL A 61 -6.33 14.72 -0.15
C VAL A 61 -7.64 14.71 0.62
N PHE A 62 -8.62 13.98 0.14
CA PHE A 62 -9.92 13.82 0.78
C PHE A 62 -10.19 12.36 1.12
N LEU A 63 -10.74 12.12 2.31
CA LEU A 63 -11.26 10.83 2.71
C LEU A 63 -12.74 10.99 3.09
N ASN A 64 -13.65 10.35 2.36
CA ASN A 64 -15.09 10.51 2.52
C ASN A 64 -15.49 12.00 2.53
N GLU A 65 -15.07 12.73 1.50
CA GLU A 65 -15.28 14.18 1.31
C GLU A 65 -14.62 15.11 2.33
N LYS A 66 -14.06 14.55 3.43
CA LYS A 66 -13.31 15.32 4.41
C LYS A 66 -11.90 15.61 3.89
N ASN A 67 -11.53 16.89 3.80
CA ASN A 67 -10.15 17.28 3.50
C ASN A 67 -9.22 16.84 4.64
N LEU A 68 -8.17 16.11 4.28
CA LEU A 68 -7.17 15.59 5.21
C LEU A 68 -5.92 16.48 5.20
N LYS A 69 -5.52 16.93 6.38
CA LYS A 69 -4.20 17.52 6.58
C LYS A 69 -3.25 16.42 7.06
N LEU A 70 -2.47 15.87 6.14
CA LEU A 70 -1.51 14.79 6.40
C LEU A 70 -0.10 15.40 6.56
N ASN A 71 0.16 16.00 7.72
CA ASN A 71 1.44 16.67 8.02
C ASN A 71 2.43 15.74 8.76
N SER A 72 1.96 14.58 9.18
CA SER A 72 2.75 13.58 9.87
C SER A 72 2.21 12.17 9.64
N PRO A 73 3.03 11.11 9.80
CA PRO A 73 2.55 9.73 9.79
C PRO A 73 1.47 9.44 10.84
N LEU A 74 1.48 10.20 11.95
CA LEU A 74 0.45 10.10 12.99
C LEU A 74 -0.91 10.58 12.47
N ASP A 75 -0.94 11.60 11.61
CA ASP A 75 -2.19 12.07 11.00
C ASP A 75 -2.76 11.04 10.04
N ALA A 76 -1.92 10.37 9.25
CA ALA A 76 -2.35 9.25 8.41
C ALA A 76 -2.94 8.11 9.26
N LYS A 77 -2.26 7.72 10.36
CA LYS A 77 -2.74 6.73 11.33
C LYS A 77 -4.12 7.12 11.90
N LYS A 78 -4.29 8.35 12.39
CA LYS A 78 -5.56 8.85 12.95
C LYS A 78 -6.71 8.78 11.93
N ASN A 79 -6.40 8.98 10.66
CA ASN A 79 -7.37 8.87 9.56
C ASN A 79 -7.49 7.44 9.01
N LYS A 80 -6.93 6.43 9.71
CA LYS A 80 -7.03 5.01 9.33
C LYS A 80 -6.39 4.69 7.97
N ILE A 81 -5.32 5.41 7.62
CA ILE A 81 -4.46 5.08 6.48
C ILE A 81 -3.28 4.29 7.01
N GLY A 82 -3.19 3.02 6.63
CA GLY A 82 -2.08 2.13 6.92
C GLY A 82 -1.13 2.04 5.72
N MET A 83 0.15 1.84 5.99
CA MET A 83 1.15 1.65 4.95
C MET A 83 2.09 0.51 5.30
N VAL A 84 2.33 -0.35 4.33
CA VAL A 84 3.37 -1.37 4.32
C VAL A 84 4.42 -0.93 3.32
N PHE A 85 5.64 -0.73 3.80
CA PHE A 85 6.76 -0.20 3.01
C PHE A 85 7.48 -1.32 2.26
N GLN A 86 8.23 -0.95 1.23
CA GLN A 86 9.07 -1.86 0.45
C GLN A 86 10.16 -2.53 1.31
N HIS A 87 10.74 -1.79 2.27
CA HIS A 87 11.68 -2.33 3.25
C HIS A 87 10.97 -2.52 4.59
N PHE A 88 11.25 -3.64 5.24
CA PHE A 88 10.66 -3.93 6.54
C PHE A 88 11.10 -2.92 7.60
N ASN A 89 10.12 -2.32 8.27
CA ASN A 89 10.33 -1.43 9.42
C ASN A 89 10.15 -2.19 10.74
N LEU A 90 10.85 -3.32 10.87
CA LEU A 90 10.81 -4.20 12.03
C LEU A 90 12.13 -4.14 12.78
N PHE A 91 12.07 -4.22 14.10
CA PHE A 91 13.24 -4.38 14.94
C PHE A 91 13.63 -5.85 14.96
N GLU A 92 14.71 -6.21 14.30
CA GLU A 92 15.10 -7.59 14.05
C GLU A 92 15.45 -8.37 15.33
N THR A 93 15.98 -7.69 16.34
CA THR A 93 16.34 -8.28 17.63
C THR A 93 15.16 -8.50 18.57
N LEU A 94 14.06 -7.82 18.34
CA LEU A 94 12.84 -7.98 19.12
C LEU A 94 12.00 -9.15 18.57
N SER A 95 11.20 -9.77 19.46
CA SER A 95 10.23 -10.79 19.07
C SER A 95 9.12 -10.20 18.18
N VAL A 96 8.38 -11.08 17.52
CA VAL A 96 7.19 -10.69 16.75
C VAL A 96 6.20 -9.94 17.63
N PHE A 97 5.93 -10.45 18.84
CA PHE A 97 5.02 -9.80 19.77
C PHE A 97 5.48 -8.40 20.17
N GLU A 98 6.75 -8.24 20.52
CA GLU A 98 7.32 -6.93 20.85
C GLU A 98 7.20 -5.94 19.69
N ASN A 99 7.48 -6.36 18.45
CA ASN A 99 7.29 -5.53 17.26
C ASN A 99 5.83 -5.09 17.06
N LEU A 100 4.87 -5.97 17.33
CA LEU A 100 3.45 -5.66 17.23
C LEU A 100 2.95 -4.77 18.37
N SER A 101 3.63 -4.79 19.53
CA SER A 101 3.26 -4.05 20.73
C SER A 101 3.79 -2.61 20.78
N ILE A 102 4.78 -2.23 19.95
CA ILE A 102 5.42 -0.90 19.97
C ILE A 102 4.43 0.26 19.97
N ASP A 103 3.37 0.14 19.20
CA ASP A 103 2.33 1.18 19.06
C ASP A 103 1.00 0.80 19.76
N ALA A 104 0.98 -0.27 20.54
CA ALA A 104 -0.22 -0.71 21.23
C ALA A 104 -0.52 0.21 22.43
N THR A 105 -1.79 0.52 22.63
CA THR A 105 -2.28 1.29 23.77
C THR A 105 -2.97 0.41 24.81
N GLU A 106 -3.18 -0.85 24.48
CA GLU A 106 -3.82 -1.89 25.30
C GLU A 106 -2.77 -2.73 26.03
N ASP A 107 -3.21 -3.45 27.05
CA ASP A 107 -2.35 -4.39 27.77
C ASP A 107 -1.96 -5.60 26.93
N ASN A 108 -0.86 -6.26 27.29
CA ASN A 108 -0.30 -7.39 26.55
C ASN A 108 -1.26 -8.57 26.37
N LYS A 109 -2.15 -8.80 27.34
CA LYS A 109 -3.12 -9.90 27.28
C LYS A 109 -4.20 -9.62 26.22
N SER A 110 -4.75 -8.42 26.24
CA SER A 110 -5.74 -7.96 25.26
C SER A 110 -5.14 -7.91 23.85
N LEU A 111 -3.91 -7.43 23.72
CA LEU A 111 -3.20 -7.41 22.42
C LEU A 111 -2.99 -8.82 21.85
N ARG A 112 -2.56 -9.79 22.68
CA ARG A 112 -2.40 -11.19 22.23
C ARG A 112 -3.73 -11.79 21.75
N VAL A 113 -4.85 -11.48 22.41
CA VAL A 113 -6.18 -11.92 21.96
C VAL A 113 -6.49 -11.37 20.58
N ARG A 114 -6.31 -10.07 20.36
CA ARG A 114 -6.56 -9.44 19.05
C ARG A 114 -5.64 -9.97 17.95
N ILE A 115 -4.36 -10.20 18.25
CA ILE A 115 -3.43 -10.81 17.28
C ILE A 115 -3.94 -12.20 16.88
N ASN A 116 -4.36 -13.01 17.84
CA ASN A 116 -4.88 -14.35 17.58
C ASN A 116 -6.20 -14.33 16.78
N GLU A 117 -7.06 -13.33 16.99
CA GLU A 117 -8.25 -13.12 16.15
C GLU A 117 -7.86 -12.81 14.70
N ILE A 118 -6.87 -11.94 14.47
CA ILE A 118 -6.33 -11.65 13.14
C ILE A 118 -5.72 -12.91 12.52
N PHE A 119 -4.94 -13.67 13.27
CA PHE A 119 -4.35 -14.93 12.82
C PHE A 119 -5.42 -15.91 12.34
N LYS A 120 -6.43 -16.13 13.16
CA LYS A 120 -7.55 -17.02 12.84
C LYS A 120 -8.33 -16.53 11.62
N LYS A 121 -8.62 -15.23 11.57
CA LYS A 121 -9.43 -14.61 10.52
C LYS A 121 -8.75 -14.70 9.15
N TYR A 122 -7.44 -14.47 9.09
CA TYR A 122 -6.69 -14.40 7.83
C TYR A 122 -5.80 -15.62 7.58
N ASN A 123 -5.92 -16.63 8.43
CA ASN A 123 -5.12 -17.87 8.36
C ASN A 123 -3.60 -17.58 8.41
N PHE A 124 -3.21 -16.66 9.30
CA PHE A 124 -1.80 -16.41 9.57
C PHE A 124 -1.31 -17.37 10.65
N SER A 125 -0.06 -17.83 10.50
CA SER A 125 0.62 -18.66 11.49
C SER A 125 2.05 -18.17 11.65
N ILE A 126 2.32 -17.49 12.76
CA ILE A 126 3.65 -16.98 13.11
C ILE A 126 3.80 -17.14 14.62
N ASP A 127 4.93 -17.67 15.05
CA ASP A 127 5.27 -17.71 16.47
C ASP A 127 5.57 -16.30 16.98
N LEU A 128 4.81 -15.86 17.98
CA LEU A 128 4.89 -14.49 18.51
C LEU A 128 6.14 -14.25 19.35
N ASP A 129 6.76 -15.28 19.86
CA ASP A 129 7.85 -15.17 20.84
C ASP A 129 9.24 -15.32 20.19
N VAL A 130 9.31 -15.62 18.88
CA VAL A 130 10.58 -15.67 18.14
C VAL A 130 11.06 -14.28 17.73
N PRO A 131 12.39 -14.03 17.75
CA PRO A 131 12.97 -12.82 17.18
C PRO A 131 12.68 -12.68 15.68
N VAL A 132 12.39 -11.46 15.22
CA VAL A 132 12.06 -11.17 13.81
C VAL A 132 13.21 -11.52 12.87
N LEU A 133 14.47 -11.48 13.32
CA LEU A 133 15.62 -11.88 12.52
C LEU A 133 15.54 -13.34 12.01
N ASN A 134 14.82 -14.22 12.73
CA ASN A 134 14.67 -15.65 12.39
C ASN A 134 13.52 -15.91 11.40
N LEU A 135 12.77 -14.87 10.99
CA LEU A 135 11.64 -14.99 10.09
C LEU A 135 12.07 -14.97 8.62
N SER A 136 11.34 -15.71 7.77
CA SER A 136 11.43 -15.54 6.32
C SER A 136 10.91 -14.16 5.90
N ALA A 137 11.25 -13.75 4.67
CA ALA A 137 10.73 -12.50 4.10
C ALA A 137 9.20 -12.44 4.09
N GLY A 138 8.54 -13.55 3.71
CA GLY A 138 7.07 -13.67 3.75
C GLY A 138 6.49 -13.56 5.15
N GLN A 139 7.16 -14.12 6.15
CA GLN A 139 6.75 -13.97 7.55
C GLN A 139 6.94 -12.51 8.03
N LYS A 140 8.07 -11.86 7.72
CA LYS A 140 8.29 -10.43 8.01
C LYS A 140 7.20 -9.56 7.37
N GLN A 141 6.84 -9.85 6.12
CA GLN A 141 5.75 -9.17 5.42
C GLN A 141 4.40 -9.33 6.15
N LYS A 142 4.08 -10.55 6.59
CA LYS A 142 2.86 -10.81 7.38
C LYS A 142 2.86 -10.02 8.69
N VAL A 143 3.99 -9.89 9.39
CA VAL A 143 4.10 -9.08 10.62
C VAL A 143 3.80 -7.60 10.34
N GLU A 144 4.36 -7.02 9.26
CA GLU A 144 4.05 -5.65 8.83
C GLU A 144 2.55 -5.44 8.55
N ILE A 145 1.93 -6.40 7.87
CA ILE A 145 0.49 -6.37 7.57
C ILE A 145 -0.33 -6.44 8.86
N ILE A 146 0.01 -7.37 9.77
CA ILE A 146 -0.69 -7.53 11.06
C ILE A 146 -0.59 -6.24 11.86
N ARG A 147 0.58 -5.59 11.89
CA ARG A 147 0.78 -4.31 12.55
C ARG A 147 -0.16 -3.22 12.00
N CYS A 148 -0.39 -3.22 10.69
CA CYS A 148 -1.38 -2.33 10.08
C CYS A 148 -2.81 -2.71 10.45
N LEU A 149 -3.18 -4.00 10.39
CA LEU A 149 -4.52 -4.51 10.67
C LEU A 149 -4.96 -4.29 12.12
N LEU A 150 -4.03 -4.36 13.08
CA LEU A 150 -4.29 -4.04 14.49
C LEU A 150 -4.86 -2.63 14.69
N ARG A 151 -4.67 -1.72 13.74
CA ARG A 151 -5.20 -0.36 13.76
C ARG A 151 -6.53 -0.20 13.02
N SER A 152 -7.10 -1.30 12.52
CA SER A 152 -8.33 -1.32 11.73
C SER A 152 -8.32 -0.27 10.61
N PRO A 153 -7.42 -0.39 9.64
CA PRO A 153 -7.26 0.58 8.57
C PRO A 153 -8.50 0.61 7.67
N LYS A 154 -8.82 1.78 7.13
CA LYS A 154 -9.79 1.95 6.04
C LYS A 154 -9.10 1.93 4.67
N VAL A 155 -7.87 2.41 4.64
CA VAL A 155 -7.01 2.43 3.45
C VAL A 155 -5.71 1.72 3.79
N LEU A 156 -5.28 0.79 2.96
CA LEU A 156 -4.02 0.07 3.07
C LEU A 156 -3.20 0.31 1.81
N ILE A 157 -2.05 0.95 1.97
CA ILE A 157 -1.10 1.21 0.90
C ILE A 157 0.01 0.17 0.99
N MET A 158 0.28 -0.52 -0.13
CA MET A 158 1.30 -1.56 -0.23
C MET A 158 2.36 -1.12 -1.24
N ASP A 159 3.55 -0.77 -0.77
CA ASP A 159 4.64 -0.28 -1.62
C ASP A 159 5.60 -1.42 -1.98
N GLU A 160 5.52 -1.91 -3.22
CA GLU A 160 6.29 -3.03 -3.78
C GLU A 160 6.39 -4.26 -2.85
N PRO A 161 5.26 -4.77 -2.31
CA PRO A 161 5.27 -5.72 -1.21
C PRO A 161 5.81 -7.10 -1.58
N THR A 162 6.00 -7.40 -2.85
CA THR A 162 6.48 -8.70 -3.36
C THR A 162 7.92 -8.68 -3.83
N SER A 163 8.65 -7.60 -3.57
CA SER A 163 10.03 -7.43 -4.07
C SER A 163 11.01 -8.50 -3.57
N VAL A 164 10.75 -9.07 -2.41
CA VAL A 164 11.60 -10.06 -1.73
C VAL A 164 10.89 -11.39 -1.46
N LEU A 165 9.66 -11.56 -1.99
CA LEU A 165 8.84 -12.76 -1.79
C LEU A 165 9.07 -13.79 -2.89
N THR A 166 8.94 -15.06 -2.54
CA THR A 166 8.79 -16.16 -3.51
C THR A 166 7.44 -16.08 -4.22
N GLU A 167 7.26 -16.83 -5.32
CA GLU A 167 5.97 -16.91 -6.02
C GLU A 167 4.87 -17.41 -5.10
N GLN A 168 5.12 -18.46 -4.30
CA GLN A 168 4.16 -19.01 -3.35
C GLN A 168 3.76 -17.97 -2.28
N GLU A 169 4.74 -17.27 -1.67
CA GLU A 169 4.46 -16.21 -0.69
C GLU A 169 3.67 -15.05 -1.30
N THR A 170 3.92 -14.75 -2.59
CA THR A 170 3.17 -13.73 -3.34
C THR A 170 1.70 -14.13 -3.53
N GLU A 171 1.43 -15.39 -3.89
CA GLU A 171 0.06 -15.90 -4.01
C GLU A 171 -0.69 -15.86 -2.67
N GLU A 172 -0.04 -16.27 -1.57
CA GLU A 172 -0.62 -16.17 -0.22
C GLU A 172 -0.95 -14.71 0.16
N LEU A 173 -0.07 -13.77 -0.19
CA LEU A 173 -0.30 -12.34 0.00
C LEU A 173 -1.53 -11.89 -0.80
N PHE A 174 -1.64 -12.27 -2.07
CA PHE A 174 -2.77 -11.88 -2.92
C PHE A 174 -4.11 -12.40 -2.39
N ILE A 175 -4.16 -13.64 -1.89
CA ILE A 175 -5.33 -14.20 -1.23
C ILE A 175 -5.71 -13.34 -0.01
N SER A 176 -4.73 -12.93 0.79
CA SER A 176 -4.96 -12.09 1.96
C SER A 176 -5.47 -10.70 1.57
N LEU A 177 -4.88 -10.06 0.56
CA LEU A 177 -5.31 -8.75 0.07
C LEU A 177 -6.74 -8.76 -0.47
N LYS A 178 -7.14 -9.82 -1.20
CA LYS A 178 -8.52 -9.99 -1.66
C LYS A 178 -9.49 -10.08 -0.48
N LYS A 179 -9.16 -10.84 0.57
CA LYS A 179 -9.99 -10.91 1.78
C LYS A 179 -10.12 -9.54 2.47
N PHE A 180 -9.04 -8.75 2.55
CA PHE A 180 -9.11 -7.40 3.14
C PHE A 180 -10.01 -6.49 2.31
N CYS A 181 -9.93 -6.59 0.98
CA CYS A 181 -10.77 -5.84 0.05
C CYS A 181 -12.26 -6.20 0.22
N ASP A 182 -12.58 -7.49 0.30
CA ASP A 182 -13.95 -8.00 0.52
C ASP A 182 -14.54 -7.50 1.85
N GLU A 183 -13.70 -7.22 2.85
CA GLU A 183 -14.09 -6.62 4.12
C GLU A 183 -14.22 -5.10 4.08
N GLY A 184 -14.04 -4.49 2.91
CA GLY A 184 -14.21 -3.07 2.68
C GLY A 184 -12.96 -2.22 2.93
N ILE A 185 -11.78 -2.81 3.10
CA ILE A 185 -10.52 -2.06 3.12
C ILE A 185 -10.22 -1.66 1.67
N LEU A 186 -9.97 -0.37 1.46
CA LEU A 186 -9.47 0.14 0.19
C LEU A 186 -7.99 -0.17 0.08
N ILE A 187 -7.55 -0.82 -1.01
CA ILE A 187 -6.15 -1.21 -1.19
C ILE A 187 -5.55 -0.44 -2.37
N ILE A 188 -4.39 0.20 -2.13
CA ILE A 188 -3.55 0.81 -3.15
C ILE A 188 -2.27 0.01 -3.23
N TYR A 189 -2.10 -0.71 -4.33
CA TYR A 189 -1.01 -1.62 -4.60
C TYR A 189 -0.01 -0.98 -5.55
N ILE A 190 1.18 -0.66 -5.07
CA ILE A 190 2.22 0.00 -5.85
C ILE A 190 3.20 -1.06 -6.35
N THR A 191 3.40 -1.11 -7.65
CA THR A 191 4.34 -2.06 -8.27
C THR A 191 4.80 -1.57 -9.64
N HIS A 192 5.87 -2.17 -10.14
CA HIS A 192 6.29 -2.08 -11.53
C HIS A 192 6.11 -3.42 -12.27
N LYS A 193 5.57 -4.45 -11.59
CA LYS A 193 5.38 -5.81 -12.12
C LYS A 193 4.01 -5.96 -12.78
N LEU A 194 3.97 -5.94 -14.10
CA LEU A 194 2.73 -5.95 -14.91
C LEU A 194 1.84 -7.17 -14.64
N LYS A 195 2.44 -8.35 -14.46
CA LYS A 195 1.70 -9.59 -14.21
C LYS A 195 0.93 -9.53 -12.89
N GLU A 196 1.52 -8.93 -11.85
CA GLU A 196 0.85 -8.76 -10.56
C GLU A 196 -0.36 -7.84 -10.67
N VAL A 197 -0.24 -6.75 -11.42
CA VAL A 197 -1.36 -5.83 -11.68
C VAL A 197 -2.53 -6.56 -12.32
N LEU A 198 -2.27 -7.36 -13.36
CA LEU A 198 -3.32 -8.07 -14.08
C LEU A 198 -3.97 -9.21 -13.28
N SER A 199 -3.24 -9.82 -12.33
CA SER A 199 -3.75 -10.96 -11.54
C SER A 199 -4.47 -10.53 -10.25
N LEU A 200 -4.10 -9.37 -9.70
CA LEU A 200 -4.57 -8.93 -8.38
C LEU A 200 -5.55 -7.75 -8.45
N CYS A 201 -5.26 -6.75 -9.30
CA CYS A 201 -5.90 -5.45 -9.20
C CYS A 201 -7.13 -5.33 -10.12
N ASP A 202 -8.11 -4.53 -9.69
CA ASP A 202 -9.33 -4.27 -10.46
C ASP A 202 -9.14 -3.09 -11.43
N GLU A 203 -8.36 -2.10 -11.00
CA GLU A 203 -8.13 -0.86 -11.76
C GLU A 203 -6.66 -0.45 -11.66
N VAL A 204 -6.12 0.12 -12.72
CA VAL A 204 -4.73 0.55 -12.78
C VAL A 204 -4.62 2.01 -13.19
N ALA A 205 -3.89 2.78 -12.38
CA ALA A 205 -3.40 4.12 -12.72
C ALA A 205 -1.93 4.01 -13.10
N VAL A 206 -1.59 4.43 -14.33
CA VAL A 206 -0.20 4.44 -14.81
C VAL A 206 0.39 5.82 -14.61
N MET A 207 1.49 5.89 -13.87
CA MET A 207 2.27 7.11 -13.67
C MET A 207 3.53 7.13 -14.55
N ARG A 208 3.82 8.28 -15.11
CA ARG A 208 5.05 8.54 -15.87
C ARG A 208 5.46 10.00 -15.74
N LYS A 209 6.74 10.24 -15.40
CA LYS A 209 7.31 11.60 -15.24
C LYS A 209 6.46 12.51 -14.37
N GLY A 210 6.02 11.99 -13.21
CA GLY A 210 5.23 12.75 -12.24
C GLY A 210 3.72 12.89 -12.55
N LYS A 211 3.25 12.39 -13.68
CA LYS A 211 1.85 12.52 -14.11
C LYS A 211 1.13 11.18 -14.17
N VAL A 212 -0.18 11.19 -13.96
CA VAL A 212 -1.06 10.07 -14.31
C VAL A 212 -1.33 10.15 -15.81
N VAL A 213 -0.88 9.15 -16.57
CA VAL A 213 -1.02 9.10 -18.04
C VAL A 213 -2.18 8.22 -18.50
N SER A 214 -2.67 7.34 -17.64
CA SER A 214 -3.82 6.47 -17.95
C SER A 214 -4.44 5.96 -16.65
N VAL A 215 -5.77 5.84 -16.63
CA VAL A 215 -6.53 5.07 -15.63
C VAL A 215 -7.44 4.13 -16.41
N SER A 216 -7.46 2.85 -16.05
CA SER A 216 -8.23 1.83 -16.78
C SER A 216 -8.56 0.63 -15.88
N GLN A 217 -9.62 -0.10 -16.24
CA GLN A 217 -9.94 -1.40 -15.62
C GLN A 217 -8.92 -2.44 -16.11
N THR A 218 -8.36 -3.24 -15.21
CA THR A 218 -7.31 -4.23 -15.54
C THR A 218 -7.79 -5.32 -16.50
N GLN A 219 -9.06 -5.69 -16.44
CA GLN A 219 -9.68 -6.65 -17.37
C GLN A 219 -9.61 -6.23 -18.85
N ASN A 220 -9.45 -4.93 -19.12
CA ASN A 220 -9.34 -4.38 -20.48
C ASN A 220 -7.87 -4.18 -20.91
N GLU A 221 -6.91 -4.57 -20.07
CA GLU A 221 -5.49 -4.37 -20.32
C GLU A 221 -4.77 -5.67 -20.63
N LYS A 222 -3.64 -5.54 -21.29
CA LYS A 222 -2.66 -6.61 -21.53
C LYS A 222 -1.29 -6.14 -21.07
N VAL A 223 -0.36 -7.08 -20.87
CA VAL A 223 1.01 -6.76 -20.47
C VAL A 223 1.63 -5.74 -21.45
N GLU A 224 1.44 -5.94 -22.75
CA GLU A 224 2.00 -5.07 -23.80
C GLU A 224 1.39 -3.66 -23.76
N THR A 225 0.08 -3.55 -23.50
CA THR A 225 -0.59 -2.24 -23.45
C THR A 225 -0.13 -1.43 -22.23
N LEU A 226 -0.01 -2.08 -21.06
CA LEU A 226 0.49 -1.45 -19.85
C LEU A 226 1.97 -1.06 -20.01
N ALA A 227 2.81 -1.94 -20.59
CA ALA A 227 4.22 -1.64 -20.86
C ALA A 227 4.37 -0.39 -21.75
N ASN A 228 3.59 -0.32 -22.85
CA ASN A 228 3.59 0.84 -23.74
C ASN A 228 3.20 2.14 -23.03
N LYS A 229 2.19 2.09 -22.13
CA LYS A 229 1.78 3.24 -21.34
C LYS A 229 2.86 3.70 -20.36
N MET A 230 3.58 2.75 -19.74
CA MET A 230 4.68 3.05 -18.80
C MET A 230 5.84 3.75 -19.51
N VAL A 231 6.33 3.18 -20.63
CA VAL A 231 7.49 3.70 -21.37
C VAL A 231 7.11 4.92 -22.21
N GLY A 232 5.87 4.98 -22.70
CA GLY A 232 5.38 6.10 -23.51
C GLY A 232 5.77 6.03 -24.97
N GLN A 233 6.20 4.87 -25.44
CA GLN A 233 6.45 4.55 -26.85
C GLN A 233 5.63 3.30 -27.21
N LYS A 234 5.18 3.21 -28.46
CA LYS A 234 4.74 1.91 -28.97
C LYS A 234 5.99 1.03 -29.04
N LEU A 235 6.07 -0.01 -28.22
CA LEU A 235 7.07 -1.04 -28.42
C LEU A 235 6.91 -1.52 -29.86
N ALA A 236 7.97 -1.37 -30.69
CA ALA A 236 7.99 -1.95 -32.03
C ALA A 236 7.73 -3.45 -31.86
N LYS A 237 6.80 -3.95 -32.72
CA LYS A 237 6.50 -5.38 -32.79
C LYS A 237 7.70 -6.15 -33.30
#